data_b970d798e6cc724a6226fa7076f8eb6b
#
_entry.id   b970d798e6cc724a6226fa7076f8eb6b
#
_cell.length_a   1.000
_cell.length_b   1.000
_cell.length_c   1.000
_cell.angle_alpha   90.00
_cell.angle_beta   90.00
_cell.angle_gamma   90.00
#
_symmetry.space_group_name_H-M   'P 1'
#
loop_
_entity.id
_entity.type
_entity.pdbx_description
1 polymer ?
#
loop_
_entity_poly.entity_id
_entity_poly.type
_entity_poly.pdbx_seq_one_letter_code
_entity_poly.pdbx_strand_id
1 'polypeptide(L)'
;MVNSTFQIPVVALDIGYFSVKGASRREKNDTIKAFQFPSQCSHVSSMHKTSMGMAALSGANVTVNGSEYFVGQDVVLQTSARQTRAITENYADSPEYKALFLGGLYYILRDYAGELRGKDEVEIRRMVAGLPMNTLGTHEAKVRELFEGTHVVPSPFGDGTFKVHIKSVNVIPQPQGAMVSTGARQKTMNLDRFFDQNMLVLDMGGGTFDWFLVNKRKILHNRSGAYQKGVLT
;
A
#
# COMPACT_ATOMS: atom_id res chain seq x y z
N MET A 1 -31.63 -0.92 -14.58
CA MET A 1 -30.28 -1.12 -15.14
C MET A 1 -29.47 -1.82 -14.06
N VAL A 2 -28.97 -3.03 -14.31
CA VAL A 2 -28.11 -3.74 -13.35
C VAL A 2 -26.77 -3.02 -13.38
N ASN A 3 -26.47 -2.21 -12.34
CA ASN A 3 -25.12 -1.67 -12.15
C ASN A 3 -24.17 -2.85 -11.94
N SER A 4 -23.48 -3.28 -12.99
CA SER A 4 -22.48 -4.32 -12.84
C SER A 4 -21.27 -3.75 -12.10
N THR A 5 -21.07 -4.20 -10.88
CA THR A 5 -19.88 -3.87 -10.08
C THR A 5 -18.63 -4.19 -10.86
N PHE A 6 -17.72 -3.25 -11.01
CA PHE A 6 -16.43 -3.48 -11.66
C PHE A 6 -15.53 -4.34 -10.78
N GLN A 7 -14.97 -5.40 -11.35
CA GLN A 7 -14.15 -6.36 -10.59
C GLN A 7 -12.67 -6.21 -10.90
N ILE A 8 -11.86 -6.06 -9.87
CA ILE A 8 -10.40 -6.08 -9.92
C ILE A 8 -9.93 -7.41 -9.33
N PRO A 9 -9.23 -8.27 -10.11
CA PRO A 9 -8.87 -9.62 -9.65
C PRO A 9 -7.90 -9.60 -8.47
N VAL A 10 -6.84 -8.79 -8.56
CA VAL A 10 -5.79 -8.72 -7.53
C VAL A 10 -5.10 -7.37 -7.57
N VAL A 11 -4.77 -6.88 -6.36
CA VAL A 11 -3.94 -5.71 -6.14
C VAL A 11 -2.94 -6.00 -5.02
N ALA A 12 -1.87 -5.22 -4.96
CA ALA A 12 -0.95 -5.26 -3.83
C ALA A 12 -0.78 -3.86 -3.24
N LEU A 13 -0.67 -3.79 -1.92
CA LEU A 13 -0.43 -2.54 -1.19
C LEU A 13 0.54 -2.79 -0.04
N ASP A 14 1.63 -2.05 -0.03
CA ASP A 14 2.64 -2.04 1.01
C ASP A 14 2.69 -0.66 1.64
N ILE A 15 2.27 -0.55 2.91
CA ILE A 15 2.31 0.70 3.68
C ILE A 15 3.54 0.65 4.57
N GLY A 16 4.67 1.02 3.99
CA GLY A 16 5.93 1.10 4.71
C GLY A 16 6.07 2.40 5.51
N TYR A 17 7.06 2.48 6.39
CA TYR A 17 7.32 3.67 7.21
C TYR A 17 7.70 4.91 6.39
N PHE A 18 8.28 4.73 5.22
CA PHE A 18 8.75 5.84 4.38
C PHE A 18 7.81 6.14 3.21
N SER A 19 7.31 5.11 2.55
CA SER A 19 6.44 5.23 1.40
C SER A 19 5.39 4.14 1.36
N VAL A 20 4.21 4.51 0.88
CA VAL A 20 3.19 3.58 0.43
C VAL A 20 3.53 3.19 -1.00
N LYS A 21 3.55 1.89 -1.27
CA LYS A 21 3.79 1.33 -2.61
C LYS A 21 2.61 0.44 -2.97
N GLY A 22 2.19 0.48 -4.22
CA GLY A 22 1.12 -0.38 -4.69
C GLY A 22 1.32 -0.87 -6.11
N ALA A 23 0.69 -2.01 -6.40
CA ALA A 23 0.57 -2.56 -7.74
C ALA A 23 -0.90 -2.81 -8.02
N SER A 24 -1.42 -2.17 -9.07
CA SER A 24 -2.86 -2.14 -9.35
C SER A 24 -3.26 -3.15 -10.41
N ARG A 25 -2.48 -3.29 -11.48
CA ARG A 25 -2.82 -4.18 -12.59
C ARG A 25 -1.60 -4.60 -13.39
N ARG A 26 -1.77 -5.70 -14.15
CA ARG A 26 -0.84 -6.13 -15.17
C ARG A 26 -1.33 -5.63 -16.53
N GLU A 27 -0.46 -4.92 -17.22
CA GLU A 27 -0.73 -4.42 -18.56
C GLU A 27 -0.58 -5.54 -19.62
N LYS A 28 -1.12 -5.32 -20.83
CA LYS A 28 -1.08 -6.30 -21.94
C LYS A 28 0.33 -6.71 -22.35
N ASN A 29 1.31 -5.84 -22.13
CA ASN A 29 2.74 -6.08 -22.40
C ASN A 29 3.49 -6.73 -21.22
N ASP A 30 2.76 -7.32 -20.28
CA ASP A 30 3.29 -7.94 -19.06
C ASP A 30 3.94 -6.96 -18.06
N THR A 31 3.85 -5.66 -18.26
CA THR A 31 4.28 -4.70 -17.25
C THR A 31 3.26 -4.60 -16.12
N ILE A 32 3.76 -4.36 -14.91
CA ILE A 32 2.91 -4.11 -13.73
C ILE A 32 2.78 -2.60 -13.56
N LYS A 33 1.53 -2.11 -13.54
CA LYS A 33 1.27 -0.73 -13.19
C LYS A 33 1.41 -0.57 -11.68
N ALA A 34 2.38 0.23 -11.27
CA ALA A 34 2.72 0.46 -9.89
C ALA A 34 2.71 1.96 -9.58
N PHE A 35 2.47 2.28 -8.31
CA PHE A 35 2.54 3.64 -7.79
C PHE A 35 3.30 3.67 -6.48
N GLN A 36 3.76 4.86 -6.10
CA GLN A 36 4.39 5.12 -4.82
C GLN A 36 4.07 6.55 -4.39
N PHE A 37 3.85 6.76 -3.10
CA PHE A 37 3.74 8.10 -2.51
C PHE A 37 4.26 8.10 -1.06
N PRO A 38 4.61 9.25 -0.47
CA PRO A 38 5.13 9.32 0.90
C PRO A 38 4.15 8.77 1.94
N SER A 39 4.64 8.00 2.93
CA SER A 39 3.84 7.53 4.08
C SER A 39 3.63 8.66 5.08
N GLN A 40 3.01 9.72 4.63
CA GLN A 40 2.63 10.89 5.40
C GLN A 40 1.20 11.28 5.07
N CYS A 41 0.53 11.89 6.03
CA CYS A 41 -0.75 12.54 5.81
C CYS A 41 -0.76 13.88 6.55
N SER A 42 -1.55 14.83 6.06
CA SER A 42 -1.77 16.13 6.69
C SER A 42 -3.25 16.31 6.96
N HIS A 43 -3.61 16.82 8.14
CA HIS A 43 -5.00 17.21 8.37
C HIS A 43 -5.38 18.34 7.40
N VAL A 44 -6.51 18.21 6.71
CA VAL A 44 -6.98 19.19 5.73
C VAL A 44 -7.20 20.56 6.38
N SER A 45 -7.66 20.59 7.63
CA SER A 45 -7.83 21.83 8.42
C SER A 45 -6.52 22.61 8.67
N SER A 46 -5.37 21.94 8.58
CA SER A 46 -4.04 22.54 8.76
C SER A 46 -3.37 22.93 7.44
N MET A 47 -3.99 22.58 6.30
CA MET A 47 -3.41 22.86 4.99
C MET A 47 -3.62 24.33 4.59
N HIS A 48 -2.60 24.91 3.99
CA HIS A 48 -2.75 26.19 3.32
C HIS A 48 -3.59 26.03 2.06
N LYS A 49 -4.69 26.81 1.96
CA LYS A 49 -5.51 26.82 0.74
C LYS A 49 -4.64 27.35 -0.42
N THR A 50 -4.60 26.60 -1.51
CA THR A 50 -3.95 27.06 -2.74
C THR A 50 -4.62 28.33 -3.23
N SER A 51 -3.84 29.37 -3.49
CA SER A 51 -4.35 30.61 -4.08
C SER A 51 -4.75 30.37 -5.54
N MET A 52 -5.68 31.22 -6.02
CA MET A 52 -6.19 31.19 -7.40
C MET A 52 -5.03 31.18 -8.42
N GLY A 53 -5.02 30.22 -9.36
CA GLY A 53 -4.00 30.08 -10.40
C GLY A 53 -2.87 29.07 -10.11
N MET A 54 -2.85 28.44 -8.93
CA MET A 54 -1.89 27.37 -8.62
C MET A 54 -2.40 26.00 -9.08
N ALA A 55 -1.48 25.11 -9.46
CA ALA A 55 -1.83 23.74 -9.81
C ALA A 55 -2.43 23.00 -8.59
N ALA A 56 -3.42 22.15 -8.84
CA ALA A 56 -3.98 21.28 -7.80
C ALA A 56 -2.92 20.30 -7.28
N LEU A 57 -2.94 20.06 -5.97
CA LEU A 57 -2.04 19.10 -5.34
C LEU A 57 -2.32 17.68 -5.83
N SER A 58 -1.27 16.92 -6.11
CA SER A 58 -1.35 15.50 -6.48
C SER A 58 -1.57 14.64 -5.25
N GLY A 59 -2.81 14.23 -5.04
CA GLY A 59 -3.21 13.43 -3.89
C GLY A 59 -4.73 13.36 -3.77
N ALA A 60 -5.20 12.96 -2.60
CA ALA A 60 -6.62 12.88 -2.30
C ALA A 60 -6.90 13.25 -0.84
N ASN A 61 -8.08 13.81 -0.59
CA ASN A 61 -8.63 13.98 0.75
C ASN A 61 -9.41 12.72 1.11
N VAL A 62 -8.99 12.03 2.17
CA VAL A 62 -9.66 10.84 2.69
C VAL A 62 -10.21 11.11 4.08
N THR A 63 -11.35 10.50 4.42
CA THR A 63 -11.99 10.67 5.73
C THR A 63 -11.78 9.45 6.59
N VAL A 64 -11.23 9.65 7.79
CA VAL A 64 -11.05 8.62 8.81
C VAL A 64 -11.63 9.11 10.12
N ASN A 65 -12.59 8.38 10.68
CA ASN A 65 -13.24 8.70 11.96
C ASN A 65 -13.75 10.16 12.05
N GLY A 66 -14.28 10.68 10.93
CA GLY A 66 -14.79 12.06 10.86
C GLY A 66 -13.73 13.14 10.65
N SER A 67 -12.45 12.78 10.62
CA SER A 67 -11.35 13.70 10.29
C SER A 67 -10.91 13.54 8.84
N GLU A 68 -10.63 14.66 8.17
CA GLU A 68 -10.12 14.65 6.79
C GLU A 68 -8.60 14.74 6.78
N TYR A 69 -7.99 13.84 6.00
CA TYR A 69 -6.54 13.77 5.78
C TYR A 69 -6.23 13.91 4.30
N PHE A 70 -5.27 14.77 3.97
CA PHE A 70 -4.66 14.78 2.64
C PHE A 70 -3.53 13.75 2.59
N VAL A 71 -3.53 12.91 1.56
CA VAL A 71 -2.53 11.88 1.29
C VAL A 71 -2.13 11.91 -0.19
N GLY A 72 -0.89 11.59 -0.50
CA GLY A 72 -0.44 11.51 -1.89
C GLY A 72 0.94 12.09 -2.13
N GLN A 73 1.28 12.30 -3.40
CA GLN A 73 2.62 12.73 -3.81
C GLN A 73 3.02 14.08 -3.17
N ASP A 74 2.10 15.02 -3.16
CA ASP A 74 2.38 16.40 -2.73
C ASP A 74 2.14 16.64 -1.24
N VAL A 75 1.90 15.58 -0.45
CA VAL A 75 1.70 15.71 0.99
C VAL A 75 2.90 16.37 1.69
N VAL A 76 4.10 16.13 1.19
CA VAL A 76 5.33 16.72 1.72
C VAL A 76 5.38 18.26 1.62
N LEU A 77 4.61 18.83 0.69
CA LEU A 77 4.47 20.29 0.54
C LEU A 77 3.56 20.89 1.62
N GLN A 78 2.77 20.06 2.30
CA GLN A 78 1.79 20.44 3.31
C GLN A 78 2.19 20.04 4.73
N THR A 79 3.24 19.23 4.87
CA THR A 79 3.77 18.81 6.17
C THR A 79 4.96 19.66 6.55
N SER A 80 5.06 20.05 7.82
CA SER A 80 6.27 20.73 8.31
C SER A 80 7.46 19.77 8.31
N ALA A 81 8.66 20.28 8.03
CA ALA A 81 9.90 19.49 8.07
C ALA A 81 10.18 18.82 9.44
N ARG A 82 9.48 19.24 10.49
CA ARG A 82 9.57 18.70 11.86
C ARG A 82 8.57 17.58 12.15
N GLN A 83 7.71 17.22 11.22
CA GLN A 83 6.77 16.11 11.41
C GLN A 83 7.56 14.80 11.27
N THR A 84 8.29 14.46 12.34
CA THR A 84 8.97 13.17 12.49
C THR A 84 7.91 12.07 12.41
N ARG A 85 8.10 11.15 11.49
CA ARG A 85 7.29 9.93 11.43
C ARG A 85 7.53 9.16 12.72
N ALA A 86 6.51 9.00 13.53
CA ALA A 86 6.61 8.17 14.72
C ALA A 86 6.64 6.70 14.26
N ILE A 87 7.82 6.11 14.23
CA ILE A 87 7.99 4.66 14.05
C ILE A 87 7.65 4.03 15.39
N THR A 88 6.44 3.53 15.54
CA THR A 88 5.98 2.83 16.74
C THR A 88 5.53 1.43 16.38
N GLU A 89 5.56 0.51 17.34
CA GLU A 89 5.06 -0.85 17.15
C GLU A 89 3.56 -0.89 16.80
N ASN A 90 2.80 0.14 17.19
CA ASN A 90 1.37 0.27 16.95
C ASN A 90 1.04 1.15 15.73
N TYR A 91 1.99 1.39 14.83
CA TYR A 91 1.76 2.21 13.64
C TYR A 91 0.56 1.75 12.81
N ALA A 92 0.38 0.44 12.65
CA ALA A 92 -0.75 -0.14 11.91
C ALA A 92 -2.13 0.15 12.53
N ASP A 93 -2.20 0.53 13.81
CA ASP A 93 -3.44 0.86 14.52
C ASP A 93 -3.82 2.35 14.41
N SER A 94 -2.95 3.18 13.83
CA SER A 94 -3.16 4.64 13.80
C SER A 94 -4.20 5.07 12.75
N PRO A 95 -4.94 6.19 12.99
CA PRO A 95 -5.80 6.79 11.96
C PRO A 95 -5.03 7.16 10.69
N GLU A 96 -3.77 7.53 10.83
CA GLU A 96 -2.85 7.85 9.73
C GLU A 96 -2.61 6.62 8.84
N TYR A 97 -2.43 5.43 9.43
CA TYR A 97 -2.28 4.19 8.66
C TYR A 97 -3.55 3.90 7.83
N LYS A 98 -4.73 4.11 8.43
CA LYS A 98 -6.00 3.99 7.70
C LYS A 98 -6.13 5.03 6.60
N ALA A 99 -5.69 6.27 6.82
CA ALA A 99 -5.67 7.31 5.79
C ALA A 99 -4.75 6.93 4.62
N LEU A 100 -3.56 6.40 4.90
CA LEU A 100 -2.62 5.91 3.88
C LEU A 100 -3.20 4.72 3.11
N PHE A 101 -3.91 3.82 3.77
CA PHE A 101 -4.64 2.72 3.12
C PHE A 101 -5.70 3.23 2.13
N LEU A 102 -6.56 4.17 2.56
CA LEU A 102 -7.57 4.79 1.69
C LEU A 102 -6.93 5.55 0.52
N GLY A 103 -5.79 6.23 0.77
CA GLY A 103 -4.97 6.83 -0.26
C GLY A 103 -4.46 5.81 -1.29
N GLY A 104 -4.00 4.66 -0.82
CA GLY A 104 -3.61 3.54 -1.69
C GLY A 104 -4.75 3.07 -2.59
N LEU A 105 -5.96 2.93 -2.04
CA LEU A 105 -7.17 2.59 -2.81
C LEU A 105 -7.50 3.66 -3.85
N TYR A 106 -7.38 4.95 -3.51
CA TYR A 106 -7.56 6.03 -4.47
C TYR A 106 -6.60 5.91 -5.66
N TYR A 107 -5.31 5.62 -5.42
CA TYR A 107 -4.33 5.43 -6.49
C TYR A 107 -4.65 4.20 -7.35
N ILE A 108 -5.16 3.11 -6.75
CA ILE A 108 -5.67 1.95 -7.49
C ILE A 108 -6.83 2.37 -8.39
N LEU A 109 -7.84 3.08 -7.88
CA LEU A 109 -8.97 3.55 -8.68
C LEU A 109 -8.52 4.45 -9.84
N ARG A 110 -7.56 5.33 -9.60
CA ARG A 110 -6.96 6.20 -10.63
C ARG A 110 -6.40 5.40 -11.81
N ASP A 111 -5.77 4.28 -11.52
CA ASP A 111 -5.19 3.40 -12.53
C ASP A 111 -6.25 2.71 -13.40
N TYR A 112 -7.47 2.58 -12.88
CA TYR A 112 -8.63 2.04 -13.58
C TYR A 112 -9.65 3.11 -14.03
N ALA A 113 -9.29 4.38 -14.00
CA ALA A 113 -10.23 5.47 -14.27
C ALA A 113 -10.96 5.33 -15.61
N GLY A 114 -10.31 4.80 -16.66
CA GLY A 114 -10.93 4.56 -17.96
C GLY A 114 -12.10 3.60 -17.89
N GLU A 115 -11.96 2.51 -17.15
CA GLU A 115 -12.94 1.44 -16.98
C GLU A 115 -14.03 1.76 -15.95
N LEU A 116 -13.77 2.74 -15.08
CA LEU A 116 -14.66 3.14 -13.98
C LEU A 116 -15.65 4.23 -14.35
N ARG A 117 -15.61 4.78 -15.56
CA ARG A 117 -16.57 5.82 -15.99
C ARG A 117 -18.01 5.33 -15.89
N GLY A 118 -18.85 6.11 -15.19
CA GLY A 118 -20.27 5.78 -14.97
C GLY A 118 -20.52 4.67 -13.95
N LYS A 119 -19.50 4.34 -13.13
CA LYS A 119 -19.59 3.42 -12.00
C LYS A 119 -19.30 4.18 -10.70
N ASP A 120 -19.80 3.62 -9.61
CA ASP A 120 -19.60 4.14 -8.25
C ASP A 120 -19.17 3.03 -7.27
N GLU A 121 -19.14 1.77 -7.74
CA GLU A 121 -18.76 0.61 -6.94
C GLU A 121 -17.72 -0.25 -7.64
N VAL A 122 -16.75 -0.73 -6.84
CA VAL A 122 -15.66 -1.60 -7.29
C VAL A 122 -15.50 -2.75 -6.30
N GLU A 123 -15.30 -3.95 -6.81
CA GLU A 123 -14.95 -5.12 -6.03
C GLU A 123 -13.48 -5.52 -6.29
N ILE A 124 -12.66 -5.51 -5.25
CA ILE A 124 -11.31 -6.10 -5.27
C ILE A 124 -11.42 -7.52 -4.71
N ARG A 125 -11.18 -8.53 -5.56
CA ARG A 125 -11.32 -9.93 -5.14
C ARG A 125 -10.23 -10.35 -4.16
N ARG A 126 -8.99 -9.88 -4.37
CA ARG A 126 -7.86 -10.20 -3.51
C ARG A 126 -6.92 -9.00 -3.40
N MET A 127 -6.54 -8.68 -2.17
CA MET A 127 -5.47 -7.74 -1.89
C MET A 127 -4.32 -8.47 -1.22
N VAL A 128 -3.09 -8.16 -1.62
CA VAL A 128 -1.87 -8.58 -0.91
C VAL A 128 -1.33 -7.37 -0.16
N ALA A 129 -1.16 -7.51 1.15
CA ALA A 129 -0.59 -6.48 2.01
C ALA A 129 0.75 -6.92 2.59
N GLY A 130 1.69 -5.99 2.75
CA GLY A 130 3.01 -6.24 3.36
C GLY A 130 3.07 -5.78 4.81
N LEU A 131 3.71 -6.56 5.68
CA LEU A 131 4.10 -6.15 7.04
C LEU A 131 5.57 -6.47 7.29
N PRO A 132 6.28 -5.68 8.12
CA PRO A 132 7.61 -6.04 8.60
C PRO A 132 7.60 -7.37 9.34
N MET A 133 8.73 -8.10 9.33
CA MET A 133 8.85 -9.42 9.95
C MET A 133 8.51 -9.42 11.44
N ASN A 134 8.92 -8.39 12.18
CA ASN A 134 8.72 -8.30 13.64
C ASN A 134 7.26 -8.01 14.03
N THR A 135 6.48 -7.39 13.16
CA THR A 135 5.08 -7.03 13.43
C THR A 135 4.07 -7.98 12.79
N LEU A 136 4.52 -8.88 11.92
CA LEU A 136 3.65 -9.80 11.19
C LEU A 136 2.74 -10.59 12.14
N GLY A 137 3.30 -11.26 13.14
CA GLY A 137 2.54 -12.12 14.06
C GLY A 137 1.50 -11.37 14.91
N THR A 138 1.75 -10.09 15.21
CA THR A 138 0.88 -9.27 16.07
C THR A 138 -0.14 -8.45 15.28
N HIS A 139 0.16 -8.07 14.04
CA HIS A 139 -0.65 -7.14 13.27
C HIS A 139 -1.35 -7.75 12.06
N GLU A 140 -1.02 -9.00 11.67
CA GLU A 140 -1.63 -9.64 10.50
C GLU A 140 -3.16 -9.67 10.57
N ALA A 141 -3.73 -10.12 11.69
CA ALA A 141 -5.18 -10.21 11.86
C ALA A 141 -5.84 -8.84 11.81
N LYS A 142 -5.24 -7.83 12.45
CA LYS A 142 -5.74 -6.45 12.46
C LYS A 142 -5.71 -5.80 11.08
N VAL A 143 -4.62 -5.97 10.33
CA VAL A 143 -4.51 -5.44 8.96
C VAL A 143 -5.52 -6.11 8.05
N ARG A 144 -5.73 -7.42 8.20
CA ARG A 144 -6.76 -8.13 7.45
C ARG A 144 -8.15 -7.57 7.76
N GLU A 145 -8.51 -7.44 9.03
CA GLU A 145 -9.79 -6.86 9.46
C GLU A 145 -9.97 -5.42 9.00
N LEU A 146 -8.92 -4.59 9.08
CA LEU A 146 -8.95 -3.20 8.64
C LEU A 146 -9.18 -3.05 7.14
N PHE A 147 -8.60 -3.97 6.33
CA PHE A 147 -8.61 -3.86 4.87
C PHE A 147 -9.75 -4.62 4.20
N GLU A 148 -10.25 -5.70 4.81
CA GLU A 148 -11.43 -6.41 4.30
C GLU A 148 -12.72 -5.60 4.51
N GLY A 149 -13.69 -5.80 3.63
CA GLY A 149 -14.99 -5.13 3.70
C GLY A 149 -15.14 -3.95 2.75
N THR A 150 -16.02 -3.03 3.09
CA THR A 150 -16.39 -1.91 2.22
C THR A 150 -15.80 -0.60 2.72
N HIS A 151 -15.16 0.12 1.82
CA HIS A 151 -14.50 1.40 2.08
C HIS A 151 -15.04 2.48 1.16
N VAL A 152 -15.18 3.69 1.69
CA VAL A 152 -15.53 4.89 0.91
C VAL A 152 -14.24 5.61 0.55
N VAL A 153 -14.00 5.78 -0.74
CA VAL A 153 -12.76 6.34 -1.29
C VAL A 153 -13.11 7.51 -2.19
N PRO A 154 -12.34 8.60 -2.20
CA PRO A 154 -12.55 9.72 -3.13
C PRO A 154 -12.58 9.25 -4.59
N SER A 155 -13.42 9.89 -5.38
CA SER A 155 -13.52 9.60 -6.81
C SER A 155 -12.23 10.01 -7.55
N PRO A 156 -11.70 9.18 -8.47
CA PRO A 156 -10.57 9.56 -9.31
C PRO A 156 -10.93 10.61 -10.38
N PHE A 157 -12.19 11.00 -10.48
CA PHE A 157 -12.70 11.98 -11.45
C PHE A 157 -12.89 13.39 -10.86
N GLY A 158 -12.55 13.59 -9.59
CA GLY A 158 -12.77 14.84 -8.84
C GLY A 158 -13.86 14.65 -7.80
N ASP A 159 -15.04 15.24 -8.01
CA ASP A 159 -16.11 15.20 -7.02
C ASP A 159 -16.72 13.80 -6.85
N GLY A 160 -17.19 13.52 -5.63
CA GLY A 160 -17.85 12.26 -5.28
C GLY A 160 -16.94 11.20 -4.67
N THR A 161 -17.50 10.02 -4.47
CA THR A 161 -16.85 8.89 -3.83
C THR A 161 -17.16 7.58 -4.54
N PHE A 162 -16.29 6.60 -4.35
CA PHE A 162 -16.49 5.21 -4.75
C PHE A 162 -16.65 4.33 -3.52
N LYS A 163 -17.49 3.32 -3.61
CA LYS A 163 -17.50 2.20 -2.67
C LYS A 163 -16.56 1.11 -3.20
N VAL A 164 -15.53 0.81 -2.44
CA VAL A 164 -14.57 -0.25 -2.76
C VAL A 164 -14.78 -1.40 -1.80
N HIS A 165 -15.21 -2.54 -2.33
CA HIS A 165 -15.40 -3.75 -1.53
C HIS A 165 -14.21 -4.71 -1.73
N ILE A 166 -13.48 -5.03 -0.65
CA ILE A 166 -12.34 -5.95 -0.67
C ILE A 166 -12.79 -7.28 -0.06
N LYS A 167 -12.77 -8.35 -0.89
CA LYS A 167 -13.26 -9.66 -0.47
C LYS A 167 -12.29 -10.44 0.40
N SER A 168 -11.01 -10.34 0.11
CA SER A 168 -9.99 -11.07 0.88
C SER A 168 -8.66 -10.34 0.88
N VAL A 169 -7.96 -10.41 2.00
CA VAL A 169 -6.62 -9.83 2.19
C VAL A 169 -5.64 -10.93 2.61
N ASN A 170 -4.56 -11.06 1.85
CA ASN A 170 -3.42 -11.89 2.22
C ASN A 170 -2.31 -10.97 2.74
N VAL A 171 -1.94 -11.15 4.00
CA VAL A 171 -0.83 -10.40 4.59
C VAL A 171 0.44 -11.27 4.50
N ILE A 172 1.51 -10.69 3.99
CA ILE A 172 2.80 -11.37 3.81
C ILE A 172 3.94 -10.53 4.42
N PRO A 173 5.07 -11.15 4.77
CA PRO A 173 6.28 -10.39 5.10
C PRO A 173 6.73 -9.52 3.91
N GLN A 174 7.07 -8.24 4.15
CA GLN A 174 7.55 -7.34 3.10
C GLN A 174 8.72 -7.92 2.27
N PRO A 175 9.75 -8.57 2.88
CA PRO A 175 10.85 -9.17 2.11
C PRO A 175 10.41 -10.31 1.18
N GLN A 176 9.29 -10.98 1.49
CA GLN A 176 8.73 -12.02 0.61
C GLN A 176 8.27 -11.43 -0.74
N GLY A 177 7.73 -10.21 -0.73
CA GLY A 177 7.36 -9.50 -1.95
C GLY A 177 8.57 -9.23 -2.85
N ALA A 178 9.70 -8.81 -2.26
CA ALA A 178 10.95 -8.61 -2.98
C ALA A 178 11.50 -9.91 -3.59
N MET A 179 11.45 -11.00 -2.83
CA MET A 179 11.84 -12.34 -3.29
C MET A 179 11.00 -12.79 -4.50
N VAL A 180 9.67 -12.70 -4.42
CA VAL A 180 8.76 -13.06 -5.51
C VAL A 180 9.01 -12.20 -6.74
N SER A 181 9.17 -10.88 -6.57
CA SER A 181 9.48 -9.95 -7.65
C SER A 181 10.79 -10.29 -8.35
N THR A 182 11.83 -10.66 -7.59
CA THR A 182 13.11 -11.08 -8.13
C THR A 182 12.98 -12.37 -8.93
N GLY A 183 12.28 -13.38 -8.39
CA GLY A 183 12.03 -14.63 -9.10
C GLY A 183 11.27 -14.44 -10.41
N ALA A 184 10.25 -13.57 -10.40
CA ALA A 184 9.45 -13.28 -11.58
C ALA A 184 10.24 -12.56 -12.71
N ARG A 185 11.34 -11.88 -12.37
CA ARG A 185 12.24 -11.21 -13.34
C ARG A 185 13.31 -12.13 -13.91
N GLN A 186 13.52 -13.32 -13.36
CA GLN A 186 14.51 -14.28 -13.84
C GLN A 186 14.04 -14.87 -15.18
N LYS A 187 14.70 -14.43 -16.28
CA LYS A 187 14.37 -14.93 -17.63
C LYS A 187 14.94 -16.32 -17.92
N THR A 188 15.98 -16.72 -17.19
CA THR A 188 16.76 -17.93 -17.45
C THR A 188 16.44 -19.09 -16.51
N MET A 189 15.73 -18.84 -15.44
CA MET A 189 15.39 -19.83 -14.42
C MET A 189 13.87 -19.90 -14.26
N ASN A 190 13.32 -21.10 -14.25
CA ASN A 190 11.92 -21.26 -13.94
C ASN A 190 11.67 -20.94 -12.47
N LEU A 191 10.46 -20.41 -12.14
CA LEU A 191 10.09 -19.97 -10.79
C LEU A 191 10.22 -21.10 -9.75
N ASP A 192 9.88 -22.34 -10.10
CA ASP A 192 9.99 -23.47 -9.18
C ASP A 192 11.43 -23.70 -8.76
N ARG A 193 12.35 -23.71 -9.71
CA ARG A 193 13.78 -23.88 -9.44
C ARG A 193 14.36 -22.70 -8.64
N PHE A 194 13.85 -21.47 -8.88
CA PHE A 194 14.24 -20.32 -8.08
C PHE A 194 13.84 -20.48 -6.62
N PHE A 195 12.58 -20.87 -6.35
CA PHE A 195 12.10 -21.04 -4.98
C PHE A 195 12.64 -22.28 -4.27
N ASP A 196 13.22 -23.24 -4.98
CA ASP A 196 13.88 -24.40 -4.38
C ASP A 196 15.32 -24.11 -3.87
N GLN A 197 15.77 -22.87 -3.99
CA GLN A 197 17.07 -22.44 -3.48
C GLN A 197 17.00 -22.00 -2.01
N ASN A 198 18.18 -21.96 -1.38
CA ASN A 198 18.36 -21.26 -0.12
C ASN A 198 18.60 -19.78 -0.42
N MET A 199 17.81 -18.92 0.19
CA MET A 199 17.85 -17.49 -0.08
C MET A 199 17.92 -16.69 1.20
N LEU A 200 18.70 -15.61 1.15
CA LEU A 200 18.71 -14.54 2.11
C LEU A 200 18.24 -13.26 1.39
N VAL A 201 17.15 -12.68 1.86
CA VAL A 201 16.68 -11.37 1.41
C VAL A 201 17.03 -10.37 2.49
N LEU A 202 17.68 -9.28 2.11
CA LEU A 202 17.97 -8.14 2.97
C LEU A 202 17.18 -6.94 2.44
N ASP A 203 16.29 -6.41 3.26
CA ASP A 203 15.46 -5.24 2.93
C ASP A 203 15.86 -4.08 3.85
N MET A 204 16.56 -3.11 3.27
CA MET A 204 16.96 -1.87 3.97
C MET A 204 15.89 -0.81 3.74
N GLY A 205 14.84 -0.84 4.56
CA GLY A 205 13.76 0.13 4.55
C GLY A 205 14.15 1.48 5.18
N GLY A 206 13.26 2.46 5.07
CA GLY A 206 13.47 3.78 5.70
C GLY A 206 13.44 3.75 7.24
N GLY A 207 12.63 2.87 7.83
CA GLY A 207 12.45 2.75 9.28
C GLY A 207 12.91 1.43 9.87
N THR A 208 13.02 0.39 9.06
CA THR A 208 13.45 -0.95 9.48
C THR A 208 14.52 -1.51 8.56
N PHE A 209 15.33 -2.40 9.11
CA PHE A 209 16.19 -3.30 8.36
C PHE A 209 15.67 -4.71 8.59
N ASP A 210 15.12 -5.32 7.55
CA ASP A 210 14.55 -6.67 7.61
C ASP A 210 15.49 -7.68 6.96
N TRP A 211 15.62 -8.87 7.57
CA TRP A 211 16.28 -10.02 6.95
C TRP A 211 15.35 -11.22 6.95
N PHE A 212 15.35 -11.94 5.85
CA PHE A 212 14.40 -13.00 5.57
C PHE A 212 15.13 -14.19 4.99
N LEU A 213 15.14 -15.29 5.72
CA LEU A 213 15.80 -16.53 5.31
C LEU A 213 14.77 -17.55 4.83
N VAL A 214 15.08 -18.12 3.67
CA VAL A 214 14.28 -19.20 3.07
C VAL A 214 15.19 -20.39 2.78
N ASN A 215 14.76 -21.57 3.18
CA ASN A 215 15.38 -22.84 2.84
C ASN A 215 14.39 -23.66 2.03
N LYS A 216 14.60 -23.75 0.72
CA LYS A 216 13.77 -24.55 -0.19
C LYS A 216 12.27 -24.32 0.06
N ARG A 217 11.79 -23.12 -0.18
CA ARG A 217 10.39 -22.68 0.03
C ARG A 217 9.92 -22.59 1.49
N LYS A 218 10.75 -22.95 2.46
CA LYS A 218 10.39 -22.86 3.88
C LYS A 218 11.01 -21.62 4.51
N ILE A 219 10.17 -20.78 5.07
CA ILE A 219 10.61 -19.61 5.81
C ILE A 219 11.21 -20.07 7.14
N LEU A 220 12.42 -19.60 7.44
CA LEU A 220 13.07 -19.84 8.72
C LEU A 220 12.73 -18.71 9.69
N HIS A 221 11.51 -18.73 10.25
CA HIS A 221 10.98 -17.67 11.11
C HIS A 221 11.90 -17.31 12.28
N ASN A 222 12.48 -18.30 12.93
CA ASN A 222 13.39 -18.12 14.06
C ASN A 222 14.79 -17.58 13.69
N ARG A 223 15.08 -17.45 12.39
CA ARG A 223 16.33 -16.88 11.85
C ARG A 223 16.09 -15.66 10.97
N SER A 224 14.84 -15.33 10.73
CA SER A 224 14.41 -14.10 10.06
C SER A 224 14.00 -13.07 11.10
N GLY A 225 14.08 -11.79 10.77
CA GLY A 225 13.72 -10.74 11.73
C GLY A 225 13.76 -9.36 11.12
N ALA A 226 13.54 -8.38 11.97
CA ALA A 226 13.67 -6.97 11.63
C ALA A 226 14.34 -6.22 12.77
N TYR A 227 15.10 -5.19 12.42
CA TYR A 227 15.68 -4.24 13.36
C TYR A 227 15.08 -2.86 13.12
N GLN A 228 14.64 -2.18 14.19
CA GLN A 228 13.96 -0.88 14.11
C GLN A 228 14.95 0.27 13.92
N LYS A 229 15.88 0.14 12.99
CA LYS A 229 16.72 1.21 12.46
C LYS A 229 16.85 0.99 10.97
N GLY A 230 16.30 1.92 10.21
CA GLY A 230 16.45 1.95 8.77
C GLY A 230 17.50 2.97 8.33
N VAL A 231 17.54 3.24 7.03
CA VAL A 231 18.50 4.16 6.41
C VAL A 231 18.30 5.62 6.86
N LEU A 232 17.12 5.95 7.40
CA LEU A 232 16.72 7.32 7.75
C LEU A 232 16.53 7.54 9.26
N THR A 233 16.98 6.61 10.10
CA THR A 233 16.90 6.72 11.58
C THR A 233 18.25 6.79 12.22
#